data_0a10f45bcf27c75500937bf8a5d26453
#
_entry.id   0a10f45bcf27c75500937bf8a5d26453
#
_cell.length_a   1.000
_cell.length_b   1.000
_cell.length_c   1.000
_cell.angle_alpha   90.00
_cell.angle_beta   90.00
_cell.angle_gamma   90.00
#
_symmetry.space_group_name_H-M   'P 1'
#
loop_
_entity.id
_entity.type
_entity.pdbx_description
1 polymer ?
#
loop_
_entity_poly.entity_id
_entity_poly.type
_entity_poly.pdbx_seq_one_letter_code
_entity_poly.pdbx_strand_id
1 'polypeptide(L)'
;MNEWIEKFIEYNSQINTNSEHTKDAYLRDLNKFRDYLDQEGILFDDVDREIILNYISYLRLECNLKNSSVARRISSVRSFYRYLGEFYGLSSNPFALVKLGKKEKKIPEFLFYDEMIELLESIPLDTDENIRNRAMFEMMYACGLRVSEVVSLKIDDIDLNDQIIRVVGKGSKERIIPFYDEAKEYLILYLNKVRKKMCTDKERNCFLNLKGQPLTTRGVQYILDKVVLKSGLLLKVHPHMFRHSFATHLLDNGADLRIVQELLGHSNLSTTQIYTHVSKEHLKNTYKKAFPRG
;
A
#
# COMPACT_ATOMS: atom_id res chain seq x y z
N MET A 1 -3.79 31.34 -8.09
CA MET A 1 -3.36 30.06 -7.43
C MET A 1 -3.60 28.81 -8.28
N ASN A 2 -4.70 28.68 -9.05
CA ASN A 2 -5.01 27.49 -9.85
C ASN A 2 -3.89 27.11 -10.84
N GLU A 3 -3.43 28.08 -11.64
CA GLU A 3 -2.33 27.86 -12.60
C GLU A 3 -1.05 27.35 -11.93
N TRP A 4 -0.72 27.84 -10.74
CA TRP A 4 0.45 27.40 -9.97
C TRP A 4 0.32 25.98 -9.42
N ILE A 5 -0.91 25.59 -9.03
CA ILE A 5 -1.20 24.21 -8.60
C ILE A 5 -1.02 23.25 -9.78
N GLU A 6 -1.56 23.57 -10.95
CA GLU A 6 -1.42 22.76 -12.17
C GLU A 6 0.06 22.58 -12.55
N LYS A 7 0.82 23.66 -12.61
CA LYS A 7 2.27 23.61 -12.89
C LYS A 7 3.06 22.80 -11.86
N PHE A 8 2.70 22.90 -10.58
CA PHE A 8 3.31 22.07 -9.52
C PHE A 8 2.99 20.59 -9.69
N ILE A 9 1.76 20.25 -10.02
CA ILE A 9 1.36 18.85 -10.24
C ILE A 9 2.08 18.27 -11.46
N GLU A 10 2.20 19.04 -12.54
CA GLU A 10 2.96 18.66 -13.73
C GLU A 10 4.44 18.42 -13.41
N TYR A 11 5.09 19.38 -12.76
CA TYR A 11 6.48 19.27 -12.31
C TYR A 11 6.73 18.02 -11.46
N ASN A 12 5.87 17.78 -10.45
CA ASN A 12 6.00 16.57 -9.62
C ASN A 12 5.80 15.28 -10.39
N SER A 13 5.00 15.28 -11.46
CA SER A 13 4.81 14.09 -12.29
C SER A 13 6.00 13.77 -13.18
N GLN A 14 6.74 14.79 -13.59
CA GLN A 14 7.93 14.63 -14.44
C GLN A 14 9.16 14.18 -13.65
N ILE A 15 9.39 14.75 -12.45
CA ILE A 15 10.59 14.44 -11.66
C ILE A 15 10.44 13.21 -10.77
N ASN A 16 9.27 13.06 -10.18
CA ASN A 16 9.03 11.95 -9.29
C ASN A 16 8.06 10.99 -9.96
N THR A 17 8.34 9.96 -10.62
CA THR A 17 7.42 8.93 -11.14
C THR A 17 6.25 8.63 -10.17
N ASN A 18 5.51 9.70 -9.83
CA ASN A 18 4.43 9.66 -8.86
C ASN A 18 3.22 8.99 -9.47
N SER A 19 2.64 8.02 -8.72
CA SER A 19 1.40 7.37 -9.14
C SER A 19 0.26 8.40 -9.29
N GLU A 20 -0.72 8.12 -10.15
CA GLU A 20 -1.96 8.92 -10.31
C GLU A 20 -2.58 9.24 -8.93
N HIS A 21 -2.58 8.29 -8.00
CA HIS A 21 -3.07 8.50 -6.62
C HIS A 21 -2.31 9.59 -5.85
N THR A 22 -1.03 9.76 -6.12
CA THR A 22 -0.22 10.82 -5.48
C THR A 22 -0.58 12.18 -6.05
N LYS A 23 -0.79 12.29 -7.38
CA LYS A 23 -1.25 13.51 -8.04
C LYS A 23 -2.61 13.94 -7.49
N ASP A 24 -3.57 13.02 -7.43
CA ASP A 24 -4.91 13.26 -6.91
C ASP A 24 -4.88 13.70 -5.44
N ALA A 25 -3.97 13.14 -4.64
CA ALA A 25 -3.82 13.53 -3.25
C ALA A 25 -3.28 14.96 -3.11
N TYR A 26 -2.25 15.33 -3.87
CA TYR A 26 -1.73 16.70 -3.92
C TYR A 26 -2.80 17.67 -4.39
N LEU A 27 -3.49 17.37 -5.49
CA LEU A 27 -4.52 18.24 -6.05
C LEU A 27 -5.66 18.50 -5.04
N ARG A 28 -6.16 17.45 -4.38
CA ARG A 28 -7.19 17.60 -3.33
C ARG A 28 -6.71 18.43 -2.14
N ASP A 29 -5.47 18.21 -1.70
CA ASP A 29 -4.92 18.93 -0.56
C ASP A 29 -4.70 20.40 -0.85
N LEU A 30 -4.17 20.74 -2.04
CA LEU A 30 -3.90 22.09 -2.45
C LEU A 30 -5.19 22.86 -2.79
N ASN A 31 -6.16 22.22 -3.44
CA ASN A 31 -7.47 22.82 -3.65
C ASN A 31 -8.16 23.15 -2.32
N LYS A 32 -8.11 22.25 -1.34
CA LYS A 32 -8.70 22.52 -0.02
C LYS A 32 -7.99 23.68 0.70
N PHE A 33 -6.69 23.83 0.52
CA PHE A 33 -5.96 24.98 1.06
C PHE A 33 -6.32 26.27 0.33
N ARG A 34 -6.40 26.26 -1.00
CA ARG A 34 -6.87 27.40 -1.79
C ARG A 34 -8.29 27.84 -1.36
N ASP A 35 -9.23 26.89 -1.27
CA ASP A 35 -10.59 27.17 -0.88
C ASP A 35 -10.69 27.82 0.51
N TYR A 36 -9.81 27.40 1.44
CA TYR A 36 -9.68 28.03 2.75
C TYR A 36 -9.17 29.50 2.63
N LEU A 37 -8.12 29.73 1.86
CA LEU A 37 -7.58 31.09 1.66
C LEU A 37 -8.62 32.01 0.98
N ASP A 38 -9.32 31.50 -0.04
CA ASP A 38 -10.36 32.23 -0.75
C ASP A 38 -11.53 32.59 0.19
N GLN A 39 -11.93 31.70 1.12
CA GLN A 39 -12.96 31.96 2.13
C GLN A 39 -12.54 33.05 3.14
N GLU A 40 -11.29 33.05 3.52
CA GLU A 40 -10.72 34.04 4.48
C GLU A 40 -10.29 35.34 3.78
N GLY A 41 -10.35 35.42 2.44
CA GLY A 41 -9.91 36.58 1.66
C GLY A 41 -8.38 36.81 1.70
N ILE A 42 -7.58 35.74 1.87
CA ILE A 42 -6.13 35.80 2.04
C ILE A 42 -5.44 35.46 0.72
N LEU A 43 -4.44 36.24 0.33
CA LEU A 43 -3.58 35.91 -0.80
C LEU A 43 -2.55 34.84 -0.39
N PHE A 44 -2.17 33.98 -1.34
CA PHE A 44 -1.26 32.86 -1.05
C PHE A 44 0.17 33.30 -0.69
N ASP A 45 0.61 34.51 -1.11
CA ASP A 45 1.88 35.12 -0.79
C ASP A 45 1.87 35.86 0.55
N ASP A 46 0.69 36.16 1.09
CA ASP A 46 0.51 36.80 2.42
C ASP A 46 0.38 35.77 3.57
N VAL A 47 0.51 34.48 3.28
CA VAL A 47 0.38 33.42 4.29
C VAL A 47 1.52 33.50 5.29
N ASP A 48 1.17 33.78 6.55
CA ASP A 48 2.07 33.82 7.67
C ASP A 48 1.87 32.66 8.66
N ARG A 49 2.54 32.75 9.81
CA ARG A 49 2.45 31.72 10.86
C ARG A 49 1.06 31.65 11.49
N GLU A 50 0.37 32.77 11.65
CA GLU A 50 -0.95 32.83 12.27
C GLU A 50 -1.99 32.17 11.37
N ILE A 51 -1.96 32.49 10.08
CA ILE A 51 -2.82 31.88 9.06
C ILE A 51 -2.61 30.36 9.01
N ILE A 52 -1.35 29.89 9.12
CA ILE A 52 -1.06 28.46 9.17
C ILE A 52 -1.67 27.78 10.40
N LEU A 53 -1.58 28.41 11.58
CA LEU A 53 -2.17 27.88 12.79
C LEU A 53 -3.71 27.83 12.69
N ASN A 54 -4.32 28.86 12.12
CA ASN A 54 -5.75 28.91 11.86
C ASN A 54 -6.19 27.82 10.86
N TYR A 55 -5.43 27.61 9.78
CA TYR A 55 -5.67 26.54 8.83
C TYR A 55 -5.57 25.15 9.48
N ILE A 56 -4.56 24.92 10.34
CA ILE A 56 -4.42 23.67 11.10
C ILE A 56 -5.64 23.45 12.01
N SER A 57 -6.12 24.50 12.69
CA SER A 57 -7.31 24.47 13.54
C SER A 57 -8.57 24.18 12.73
N TYR A 58 -8.75 24.83 11.59
CA TYR A 58 -9.83 24.56 10.64
C TYR A 58 -9.84 23.08 10.19
N LEU A 59 -8.68 22.54 9.82
CA LEU A 59 -8.58 21.13 9.41
C LEU A 59 -8.98 20.16 10.53
N ARG A 60 -8.67 20.49 11.80
CA ARG A 60 -8.99 19.66 12.96
C ARG A 60 -10.43 19.79 13.41
N LEU A 61 -10.91 21.00 13.58
CA LEU A 61 -12.18 21.30 14.22
C LEU A 61 -13.34 21.27 13.25
N GLU A 62 -13.21 21.91 12.10
CA GLU A 62 -14.30 22.00 11.13
C GLU A 62 -14.30 20.84 10.14
N CYS A 63 -13.10 20.43 9.65
CA CYS A 63 -12.99 19.27 8.77
C CYS A 63 -12.91 17.92 9.52
N ASN A 64 -12.86 17.93 10.85
CA ASN A 64 -12.76 16.75 11.73
C ASN A 64 -11.68 15.74 11.32
N LEU A 65 -10.49 16.25 10.96
CA LEU A 65 -9.40 15.40 10.46
C LEU A 65 -8.49 14.91 11.58
N LYS A 66 -8.08 13.64 11.49
CA LYS A 66 -7.06 13.05 12.37
C LYS A 66 -5.70 13.71 12.16
N ASN A 67 -4.87 13.76 13.20
CA ASN A 67 -3.52 14.36 13.15
C ASN A 67 -2.65 13.87 11.97
N SER A 68 -2.74 12.59 11.60
CA SER A 68 -2.01 12.04 10.45
C SER A 68 -2.46 12.65 9.11
N SER A 69 -3.76 12.89 8.94
CA SER A 69 -4.33 13.52 7.75
C SER A 69 -3.97 15.02 7.68
N VAL A 70 -4.01 15.72 8.81
CA VAL A 70 -3.53 17.10 8.92
C VAL A 70 -2.06 17.18 8.54
N ALA A 71 -1.21 16.30 9.11
CA ALA A 71 0.22 16.27 8.82
C ALA A 71 0.51 16.04 7.32
N ARG A 72 -0.25 15.15 6.67
CA ARG A 72 -0.13 14.89 5.23
C ARG A 72 -0.48 16.15 4.43
N ARG A 73 -1.60 16.81 4.73
CA ARG A 73 -2.02 18.04 4.03
C ARG A 73 -1.02 19.18 4.18
N ILE A 74 -0.54 19.41 5.39
CA ILE A 74 0.50 20.41 5.63
C ILE A 74 1.80 20.07 4.88
N SER A 75 2.14 18.78 4.75
CA SER A 75 3.30 18.36 3.95
C SER A 75 3.09 18.65 2.45
N SER A 76 1.88 18.47 1.93
CA SER A 76 1.53 18.80 0.54
C SER A 76 1.68 20.31 0.28
N VAL A 77 1.12 21.14 1.15
CA VAL A 77 1.23 22.62 1.04
C VAL A 77 2.67 23.06 1.19
N ARG A 78 3.44 22.52 2.14
CA ARG A 78 4.88 22.80 2.30
C ARG A 78 5.67 22.50 1.03
N SER A 79 5.38 21.40 0.36
CA SER A 79 6.04 21.02 -0.90
C SER A 79 5.70 21.99 -2.02
N PHE A 80 4.46 22.47 -2.08
CA PHE A 80 4.01 23.48 -3.02
C PHE A 80 4.73 24.81 -2.80
N TYR A 81 4.81 25.32 -1.57
CA TYR A 81 5.54 26.57 -1.29
C TYR A 81 7.04 26.45 -1.54
N ARG A 82 7.64 25.27 -1.34
CA ARG A 82 9.04 25.04 -1.73
C ARG A 82 9.22 25.17 -3.24
N TYR A 83 8.32 24.60 -4.02
CA TYR A 83 8.32 24.72 -5.48
C TYR A 83 8.17 26.17 -5.93
N LEU A 84 7.26 26.93 -5.30
CA LEU A 84 7.10 28.36 -5.61
C LEU A 84 8.37 29.17 -5.28
N GLY A 85 9.06 28.85 -4.19
CA GLY A 85 10.34 29.48 -3.85
C GLY A 85 11.45 29.18 -4.87
N GLU A 86 11.51 27.91 -5.32
CA GLU A 86 12.56 27.45 -6.24
C GLU A 86 12.39 27.97 -7.68
N PHE A 87 11.15 28.06 -8.17
CA PHE A 87 10.88 28.36 -9.58
C PHE A 87 10.25 29.73 -9.83
N TYR A 88 9.66 30.34 -8.83
CA TYR A 88 8.86 31.57 -9.00
C TYR A 88 9.24 32.70 -8.05
N GLY A 89 10.37 32.56 -7.34
CA GLY A 89 10.97 33.63 -6.56
C GLY A 89 10.21 34.01 -5.29
N LEU A 90 9.37 33.13 -4.75
CA LEU A 90 8.75 33.36 -3.45
C LEU A 90 9.85 33.41 -2.38
N SER A 91 9.96 34.53 -1.65
CA SER A 91 11.10 34.86 -0.77
C SER A 91 11.25 33.89 0.42
N SER A 92 10.18 33.26 0.87
CA SER A 92 10.22 32.30 1.99
C SER A 92 9.11 31.26 1.90
N ASN A 93 9.38 30.08 2.47
CA ASN A 93 8.34 29.05 2.64
C ASN A 93 7.78 29.16 4.07
N PRO A 94 6.56 29.69 4.26
CA PRO A 94 6.01 29.90 5.60
C PRO A 94 5.77 28.58 6.36
N PHE A 95 5.62 27.46 5.62
CA PHE A 95 5.43 26.13 6.20
C PHE A 95 6.75 25.41 6.58
N ALA A 96 7.94 25.97 6.27
CA ALA A 96 9.22 25.30 6.48
C ALA A 96 9.44 24.87 7.94
N LEU A 97 9.14 25.74 8.89
CA LEU A 97 9.36 25.53 10.31
C LEU A 97 8.15 24.97 11.07
N VAL A 98 7.04 24.66 10.38
CA VAL A 98 5.84 24.13 11.03
C VAL A 98 6.12 22.71 11.53
N LYS A 99 6.24 22.57 12.86
CA LYS A 99 6.32 21.28 13.52
C LYS A 99 4.92 20.87 13.96
N LEU A 100 4.33 19.92 13.26
CA LEU A 100 3.16 19.22 13.77
C LEU A 100 3.62 18.28 14.88
N GLY A 101 2.86 18.23 16.00
CA GLY A 101 3.19 17.39 17.15
C GLY A 101 3.58 15.98 16.73
N LYS A 102 4.45 15.33 17.52
CA LYS A 102 4.97 13.98 17.24
C LYS A 102 3.81 13.06 16.86
N LYS A 103 3.93 12.38 15.72
CA LYS A 103 3.07 11.23 15.42
C LYS A 103 3.18 10.29 16.61
N GLU A 104 2.07 9.98 17.24
CA GLU A 104 2.03 8.80 18.11
C GLU A 104 2.64 7.65 17.30
N LYS A 105 3.71 7.05 17.82
CA LYS A 105 4.24 5.83 17.25
C LYS A 105 3.15 4.79 17.46
N LYS A 106 2.31 4.57 16.44
CA LYS A 106 1.46 3.39 16.43
C LYS A 106 2.39 2.20 16.48
N ILE A 107 2.19 1.34 17.47
CA ILE A 107 2.76 -0.02 17.47
C ILE A 107 2.35 -0.62 16.12
N PRO A 108 3.27 -1.19 15.33
CA PRO A 108 2.93 -1.84 14.09
C PRO A 108 1.87 -2.91 14.38
N GLU A 109 0.69 -2.75 13.82
CA GLU A 109 -0.39 -3.71 13.98
C GLU A 109 -0.06 -4.88 13.03
N PHE A 110 0.32 -6.04 13.55
CA PHE A 110 0.46 -7.30 12.84
C PHE A 110 -0.35 -8.39 13.56
N LEU A 111 -0.70 -9.45 12.86
CA LEU A 111 -1.30 -10.65 13.43
C LEU A 111 -0.19 -11.60 13.87
N PHE A 112 -0.27 -12.14 15.06
CA PHE A 112 0.57 -13.26 15.47
C PHE A 112 0.31 -14.47 14.57
N TYR A 113 1.23 -15.44 14.56
CA TYR A 113 1.11 -16.60 13.69
C TYR A 113 -0.22 -17.33 13.88
N ASP A 114 -0.59 -17.63 15.12
CA ASP A 114 -1.84 -18.35 15.42
C ASP A 114 -3.08 -17.57 15.01
N GLU A 115 -3.09 -16.23 15.20
CA GLU A 115 -4.19 -15.36 14.76
C GLU A 115 -4.31 -15.33 13.23
N MET A 116 -3.18 -15.33 12.53
CA MET A 116 -3.16 -15.38 11.06
C MET A 116 -3.72 -16.71 10.55
N ILE A 117 -3.33 -17.81 11.16
CA ILE A 117 -3.82 -19.14 10.80
C ILE A 117 -5.32 -19.26 11.10
N GLU A 118 -5.75 -18.83 12.29
CA GLU A 118 -7.18 -18.82 12.67
C GLU A 118 -8.01 -18.01 11.66
N LEU A 119 -7.54 -16.83 11.27
CA LEU A 119 -8.21 -16.00 10.26
C LEU A 119 -8.33 -16.74 8.91
N LEU A 120 -7.24 -17.32 8.43
CA LEU A 120 -7.21 -18.03 7.17
C LEU A 120 -8.11 -19.27 7.21
N GLU A 121 -8.02 -20.08 8.26
CA GLU A 121 -8.79 -21.31 8.43
C GLU A 121 -10.28 -21.07 8.68
N SER A 122 -10.66 -19.91 9.19
CA SER A 122 -12.06 -19.51 9.33
C SER A 122 -12.81 -19.39 8.01
N ILE A 123 -12.11 -19.38 6.88
CA ILE A 123 -12.71 -19.29 5.55
C ILE A 123 -12.99 -20.70 5.02
N PRO A 124 -14.24 -21.17 5.01
CA PRO A 124 -14.58 -22.51 4.54
C PRO A 124 -14.43 -22.60 3.00
N LEU A 125 -14.34 -23.81 2.48
CA LEU A 125 -14.21 -24.06 1.04
C LEU A 125 -15.54 -24.49 0.39
N ASP A 126 -16.64 -24.03 0.93
CA ASP A 126 -18.01 -24.46 0.61
C ASP A 126 -18.62 -23.71 -0.58
N THR A 127 -18.14 -22.50 -0.87
CA THR A 127 -18.64 -21.64 -1.96
C THR A 127 -17.51 -21.15 -2.86
N ASP A 128 -17.84 -20.82 -4.10
CA ASP A 128 -16.91 -20.22 -5.05
C ASP A 128 -16.32 -18.90 -4.51
N GLU A 129 -17.11 -18.13 -3.75
CA GLU A 129 -16.64 -16.93 -3.09
C GLU A 129 -15.57 -17.23 -2.02
N ASN A 130 -15.83 -18.18 -1.16
CA ASN A 130 -14.94 -18.56 -0.07
C ASN A 130 -13.64 -19.21 -0.59
N ILE A 131 -13.72 -20.05 -1.64
CA ILE A 131 -12.53 -20.60 -2.30
C ILE A 131 -11.65 -19.46 -2.86
N ARG A 132 -12.25 -18.46 -3.55
CA ARG A 132 -11.53 -17.28 -4.02
C ARG A 132 -10.91 -16.50 -2.87
N ASN A 133 -11.66 -16.24 -1.79
CA ASN A 133 -11.22 -15.49 -0.63
C ASN A 133 -10.04 -16.18 0.06
N ARG A 134 -10.13 -17.50 0.27
CA ARG A 134 -9.05 -18.29 0.87
C ARG A 134 -7.78 -18.19 0.03
N ALA A 135 -7.83 -18.46 -1.26
CA ALA A 135 -6.69 -18.38 -2.16
C ALA A 135 -6.06 -16.96 -2.16
N MET A 136 -6.90 -15.92 -2.18
CA MET A 136 -6.44 -14.54 -2.18
C MET A 136 -5.70 -14.17 -0.90
N PHE A 137 -6.26 -14.49 0.28
CA PHE A 137 -5.63 -14.14 1.55
C PHE A 137 -4.40 -15.01 1.86
N GLU A 138 -4.41 -16.27 1.44
CA GLU A 138 -3.21 -17.11 1.48
C GLU A 138 -2.06 -16.49 0.66
N MET A 139 -2.33 -16.05 -0.57
CA MET A 139 -1.32 -15.40 -1.40
C MET A 139 -0.88 -14.05 -0.83
N MET A 140 -1.80 -13.30 -0.19
CA MET A 140 -1.44 -12.05 0.49
C MET A 140 -0.46 -12.28 1.63
N TYR A 141 -0.68 -13.33 2.41
CA TYR A 141 0.20 -13.69 3.51
C TYR A 141 1.49 -14.32 3.01
N ALA A 142 1.42 -15.32 2.14
CA ALA A 142 2.57 -16.04 1.59
C ALA A 142 3.60 -15.11 0.92
N CYS A 143 3.13 -14.07 0.23
CA CYS A 143 3.99 -13.20 -0.56
C CYS A 143 4.12 -11.77 0.03
N GLY A 144 3.49 -11.48 1.15
CA GLY A 144 3.50 -10.13 1.73
C GLY A 144 3.02 -9.04 0.77
N LEU A 145 2.03 -9.36 -0.08
CA LEU A 145 1.53 -8.46 -1.13
C LEU A 145 0.84 -7.22 -0.58
N ARG A 146 1.04 -6.07 -1.24
CA ARG A 146 0.16 -4.93 -1.05
C ARG A 146 -1.21 -5.22 -1.66
N VAL A 147 -2.27 -4.64 -1.12
CA VAL A 147 -3.62 -4.82 -1.68
C VAL A 147 -3.71 -4.41 -3.15
N SER A 148 -3.00 -3.37 -3.57
CA SER A 148 -2.91 -2.95 -4.97
C SER A 148 -2.19 -3.99 -5.85
N GLU A 149 -1.18 -4.66 -5.33
CA GLU A 149 -0.45 -5.72 -6.03
C GLU A 149 -1.34 -6.97 -6.22
N VAL A 150 -2.14 -7.30 -5.20
CA VAL A 150 -3.10 -8.43 -5.29
C VAL A 150 -4.13 -8.22 -6.39
N VAL A 151 -4.73 -7.02 -6.46
CA VAL A 151 -5.78 -6.74 -7.45
C VAL A 151 -5.24 -6.59 -8.87
N SER A 152 -3.96 -6.26 -9.02
CA SER A 152 -3.28 -6.14 -10.32
C SER A 152 -2.51 -7.40 -10.74
N LEU A 153 -2.40 -8.42 -9.87
CA LEU A 153 -1.68 -9.67 -10.17
C LEU A 153 -2.32 -10.37 -11.36
N LYS A 154 -1.52 -10.71 -12.36
CA LYS A 154 -1.97 -11.42 -13.54
C LYS A 154 -1.62 -12.91 -13.44
N ILE A 155 -2.35 -13.73 -14.18
CA ILE A 155 -2.06 -15.17 -14.28
C ILE A 155 -0.64 -15.40 -14.80
N ASP A 156 -0.22 -14.61 -15.78
CA ASP A 156 1.10 -14.73 -16.42
C ASP A 156 2.26 -14.37 -15.48
N ASP A 157 1.97 -13.69 -14.37
CA ASP A 157 2.95 -13.34 -13.34
C ASP A 157 3.21 -14.48 -12.35
N ILE A 158 2.46 -15.60 -12.46
CA ILE A 158 2.48 -16.72 -11.52
C ILE A 158 3.13 -17.93 -12.17
N ASP A 159 4.19 -18.42 -11.57
CA ASP A 159 4.83 -19.68 -11.90
C ASP A 159 4.52 -20.73 -10.82
N LEU A 160 3.56 -21.61 -11.12
CA LEU A 160 3.15 -22.66 -10.20
C LEU A 160 4.20 -23.79 -10.06
N ASN A 161 5.05 -23.99 -11.05
CA ASN A 161 6.10 -25.01 -11.00
C ASN A 161 7.22 -24.56 -10.07
N ASP A 162 7.69 -23.35 -10.28
CA ASP A 162 8.72 -22.73 -9.47
C ASP A 162 8.21 -22.16 -8.15
N GLN A 163 6.89 -22.11 -7.94
CA GLN A 163 6.22 -21.50 -6.79
C GLN A 163 6.69 -20.07 -6.52
N ILE A 164 6.64 -19.25 -7.54
CA ILE A 164 6.99 -17.84 -7.45
C ILE A 164 5.96 -16.97 -8.14
N ILE A 165 5.89 -15.73 -7.68
CA ILE A 165 5.21 -14.65 -8.40
C ILE A 165 6.19 -13.55 -8.77
N ARG A 166 5.90 -12.85 -9.87
CA ARG A 166 6.57 -11.61 -10.28
C ARG A 166 5.66 -10.44 -9.96
N VAL A 167 6.20 -9.45 -9.27
CA VAL A 167 5.44 -8.26 -8.88
C VAL A 167 6.21 -7.02 -9.31
N VAL A 168 5.54 -6.12 -10.03
CA VAL A 168 6.09 -4.82 -10.41
C VAL A 168 5.82 -3.81 -9.31
N GLY A 169 6.87 -3.29 -8.72
CA GLY A 169 6.81 -2.28 -7.65
C GLY A 169 6.88 -0.84 -8.16
N LYS A 170 7.02 0.10 -7.24
CA LYS A 170 7.20 1.53 -7.56
C LYS A 170 8.47 1.73 -8.40
N GLY A 171 8.35 2.50 -9.50
CA GLY A 171 9.46 2.74 -10.43
C GLY A 171 9.74 1.58 -11.38
N SER A 172 8.74 0.74 -11.68
CA SER A 172 8.82 -0.40 -12.61
C SER A 172 9.88 -1.45 -12.24
N LYS A 173 10.30 -1.49 -10.97
CA LYS A 173 11.21 -2.54 -10.49
C LYS A 173 10.44 -3.82 -10.25
N GLU A 174 10.84 -4.89 -10.92
CA GLU A 174 10.30 -6.22 -10.71
C GLU A 174 10.97 -6.88 -9.52
N ARG A 175 10.19 -7.67 -8.77
CA ARG A 175 10.71 -8.57 -7.75
C ARG A 175 10.04 -9.93 -7.84
N ILE A 176 10.77 -10.96 -7.47
CA ILE A 176 10.31 -12.33 -7.41
C ILE A 176 10.06 -12.69 -5.95
N ILE A 177 8.88 -13.27 -5.68
CA ILE A 177 8.50 -13.69 -4.33
C ILE A 177 8.08 -15.14 -4.37
N PRO A 178 8.70 -16.02 -3.56
CA PRO A 178 8.26 -17.40 -3.41
C PRO A 178 6.96 -17.49 -2.60
N PHE A 179 6.25 -18.61 -2.71
CA PHE A 179 5.12 -18.96 -1.88
C PHE A 179 5.12 -20.44 -1.51
N TYR A 180 4.50 -20.78 -0.38
CA TYR A 180 4.48 -22.11 0.19
C TYR A 180 3.43 -23.04 -0.42
N ASP A 181 3.52 -24.34 -0.11
CA ASP A 181 2.71 -25.41 -0.75
C ASP A 181 1.21 -25.23 -0.56
N GLU A 182 0.75 -24.89 0.65
CA GLU A 182 -0.70 -24.72 0.89
C GLU A 182 -1.26 -23.51 0.13
N ALA A 183 -0.50 -22.43 0.01
CA ALA A 183 -0.91 -21.29 -0.82
C ALA A 183 -1.04 -21.68 -2.29
N LYS A 184 -0.14 -22.55 -2.79
CA LYS A 184 -0.23 -23.15 -4.12
C LYS A 184 -1.50 -23.99 -4.29
N GLU A 185 -1.80 -24.83 -3.33
CA GLU A 185 -2.98 -25.70 -3.37
C GLU A 185 -4.28 -24.90 -3.46
N TYR A 186 -4.45 -23.88 -2.59
CA TYR A 186 -5.63 -23.01 -2.64
C TYR A 186 -5.70 -22.20 -3.92
N LEU A 187 -4.56 -21.74 -4.42
CA LEU A 187 -4.50 -21.01 -5.68
C LEU A 187 -4.92 -21.91 -6.86
N ILE A 188 -4.40 -23.13 -6.95
CA ILE A 188 -4.77 -24.12 -7.96
C ILE A 188 -6.27 -24.46 -7.88
N LEU A 189 -6.79 -24.68 -6.65
CA LEU A 189 -8.21 -24.92 -6.43
C LEU A 189 -9.07 -23.76 -6.98
N TYR A 190 -8.69 -22.53 -6.66
CA TYR A 190 -9.38 -21.34 -7.16
C TYR A 190 -9.31 -21.24 -8.69
N LEU A 191 -8.12 -21.36 -9.28
CA LEU A 191 -7.91 -21.20 -10.70
C LEU A 191 -8.73 -22.24 -11.50
N ASN A 192 -8.72 -23.49 -11.06
CA ASN A 192 -9.34 -24.60 -11.78
C ASN A 192 -10.85 -24.71 -11.54
N LYS A 193 -11.32 -24.52 -10.31
CA LYS A 193 -12.71 -24.75 -9.93
C LYS A 193 -13.59 -23.51 -10.04
N VAL A 194 -13.04 -22.33 -9.78
CA VAL A 194 -13.83 -21.10 -9.64
C VAL A 194 -13.55 -20.14 -10.81
N ARG A 195 -12.29 -19.76 -10.99
CA ARG A 195 -11.93 -18.75 -11.98
C ARG A 195 -12.31 -19.14 -13.41
N LYS A 196 -12.13 -20.40 -13.78
CA LYS A 196 -12.52 -20.92 -15.11
C LYS A 196 -14.00 -20.74 -15.44
N LYS A 197 -14.88 -20.76 -14.43
CA LYS A 197 -16.32 -20.53 -14.64
C LYS A 197 -16.68 -19.07 -14.85
N MET A 198 -15.86 -18.15 -14.29
CA MET A 198 -16.16 -16.71 -14.25
C MET A 198 -15.41 -15.92 -15.30
N CYS A 199 -14.30 -16.46 -15.80
CA CYS A 199 -13.37 -15.74 -16.66
C CYS A 199 -13.85 -15.72 -18.11
N THR A 200 -13.78 -14.54 -18.75
CA THR A 200 -13.72 -14.44 -20.22
C THR A 200 -12.28 -14.64 -20.66
N ASP A 201 -12.03 -15.16 -21.86
CA ASP A 201 -10.69 -15.45 -22.40
C ASP A 201 -9.75 -14.24 -22.44
N LYS A 202 -10.30 -13.02 -22.33
CA LYS A 202 -9.55 -11.78 -22.36
C LYS A 202 -9.09 -11.28 -20.97
N GLU A 203 -9.68 -11.81 -19.88
CA GLU A 203 -9.35 -11.33 -18.54
C GLU A 203 -8.08 -11.99 -18.03
N ARG A 204 -7.06 -11.20 -17.74
CA ARG A 204 -5.73 -11.67 -17.28
C ARG A 204 -5.51 -11.55 -15.79
N ASN A 205 -6.31 -10.74 -15.09
CA ASN A 205 -6.18 -10.60 -13.64
C ASN A 205 -6.45 -11.92 -12.93
N CYS A 206 -5.63 -12.24 -11.93
CA CYS A 206 -5.75 -13.48 -11.19
C CYS A 206 -7.05 -13.52 -10.39
N PHE A 207 -7.28 -12.53 -9.53
CA PHE A 207 -8.44 -12.53 -8.62
C PHE A 207 -9.59 -11.70 -9.16
N LEU A 208 -10.74 -12.36 -9.32
CA LEU A 208 -11.96 -11.79 -9.89
C LEU A 208 -13.09 -11.72 -8.85
N ASN A 209 -14.01 -10.79 -9.06
CA ASN A 209 -15.28 -10.78 -8.36
C ASN A 209 -16.23 -11.86 -8.95
N LEU A 210 -17.38 -12.07 -8.32
CA LEU A 210 -18.35 -13.09 -8.76
C LEU A 210 -18.98 -12.82 -10.14
N LYS A 211 -18.74 -11.62 -10.71
CA LYS A 211 -19.18 -11.25 -12.07
C LYS A 211 -18.07 -11.42 -13.11
N GLY A 212 -16.93 -12.01 -12.75
CA GLY A 212 -15.79 -12.21 -13.64
C GLY A 212 -14.96 -10.95 -13.93
N GLN A 213 -15.14 -9.88 -13.15
CA GLN A 213 -14.37 -8.64 -13.30
C GLN A 213 -13.24 -8.57 -12.25
N PRO A 214 -12.13 -7.83 -12.51
CA PRO A 214 -11.08 -7.62 -11.54
C PRO A 214 -11.59 -7.10 -10.19
N LEU A 215 -11.01 -7.57 -9.10
CA LEU A 215 -11.27 -7.03 -7.77
C LEU A 215 -10.71 -5.61 -7.66
N THR A 216 -11.36 -4.79 -6.84
CA THR A 216 -10.83 -3.48 -6.44
C THR A 216 -10.23 -3.55 -5.05
N THR A 217 -9.34 -2.61 -4.71
CA THR A 217 -8.75 -2.52 -3.38
C THR A 217 -9.80 -2.35 -2.28
N ARG A 218 -10.89 -1.60 -2.56
CA ARG A 218 -12.06 -1.48 -1.67
C ARG A 218 -12.81 -2.80 -1.55
N GLY A 219 -12.93 -3.54 -2.66
CA GLY A 219 -13.55 -4.87 -2.67
C GLY A 219 -12.81 -5.84 -1.77
N VAL A 220 -11.46 -5.88 -1.84
CA VAL A 220 -10.63 -6.71 -0.97
C VAL A 220 -10.80 -6.33 0.50
N GLN A 221 -10.82 -5.02 0.84
CA GLN A 221 -11.07 -4.56 2.22
C GLN A 221 -12.46 -5.02 2.71
N TYR A 222 -13.49 -4.84 1.91
CA TYR A 222 -14.85 -5.26 2.26
C TYR A 222 -14.96 -6.78 2.49
N ILE A 223 -14.29 -7.58 1.66
CA ILE A 223 -14.22 -9.04 1.83
C ILE A 223 -13.51 -9.37 3.14
N LEU A 224 -12.38 -8.71 3.42
CA LEU A 224 -11.62 -8.93 4.65
C LEU A 224 -12.46 -8.60 5.89
N ASP A 225 -13.16 -7.47 5.89
CA ASP A 225 -14.02 -7.08 7.01
C ASP A 225 -15.10 -8.13 7.31
N LYS A 226 -15.68 -8.74 6.24
CA LYS A 226 -16.65 -9.85 6.38
C LYS A 226 -16.02 -11.13 6.93
N VAL A 227 -14.82 -11.47 6.49
CA VAL A 227 -14.09 -12.65 6.96
C VAL A 227 -13.73 -12.49 8.44
N VAL A 228 -13.19 -11.35 8.84
CA VAL A 228 -12.85 -11.04 10.24
C VAL A 228 -14.09 -11.10 11.13
N LEU A 229 -15.21 -10.56 10.68
CA LEU A 229 -16.47 -10.63 11.44
C LEU A 229 -16.93 -12.09 11.68
N LYS A 230 -16.70 -12.97 10.71
CA LYS A 230 -17.09 -14.39 10.79
C LYS A 230 -16.07 -15.24 11.58
N SER A 231 -14.79 -14.86 11.59
CA SER A 231 -13.74 -15.61 12.31
C SER A 231 -13.89 -15.52 13.84
N GLY A 232 -14.61 -14.52 14.36
CA GLY A 232 -14.70 -14.28 15.80
C GLY A 232 -13.51 -13.54 16.39
N LEU A 233 -12.51 -13.19 15.61
CA LEU A 233 -11.36 -12.39 16.06
C LEU A 233 -11.83 -10.99 16.53
N LEU A 234 -11.47 -10.62 17.75
CA LEU A 234 -11.80 -9.32 18.34
C LEU A 234 -10.83 -8.21 17.89
N LEU A 235 -10.23 -8.37 16.72
CA LEU A 235 -9.22 -7.46 16.16
C LEU A 235 -9.76 -6.78 14.90
N LYS A 236 -9.38 -5.52 14.72
CA LYS A 236 -9.62 -4.82 13.46
C LYS A 236 -8.48 -5.12 12.49
N VAL A 237 -8.71 -6.06 11.58
CA VAL A 237 -7.71 -6.47 10.58
C VAL A 237 -7.84 -5.60 9.31
N HIS A 238 -6.70 -5.23 8.73
CA HIS A 238 -6.63 -4.54 7.44
C HIS A 238 -5.53 -5.15 6.55
N PRO A 239 -5.58 -5.00 5.22
CA PRO A 239 -4.66 -5.68 4.30
C PRO A 239 -3.17 -5.48 4.57
N HIS A 240 -2.79 -4.32 5.12
CA HIS A 240 -1.38 -4.07 5.47
C HIS A 240 -0.88 -4.97 6.60
N MET A 241 -1.76 -5.48 7.47
CA MET A 241 -1.36 -6.40 8.55
C MET A 241 -0.83 -7.71 8.00
N PHE A 242 -1.37 -8.24 6.90
CA PHE A 242 -0.83 -9.44 6.22
C PHE A 242 0.65 -9.24 5.85
N ARG A 243 0.96 -8.10 5.26
CA ARG A 243 2.33 -7.77 4.88
C ARG A 243 3.25 -7.53 6.08
N HIS A 244 2.74 -6.90 7.15
CA HIS A 244 3.49 -6.74 8.38
C HIS A 244 3.75 -8.09 9.05
N SER A 245 2.72 -8.96 9.14
CA SER A 245 2.88 -10.31 9.67
C SER A 245 3.88 -11.14 8.86
N PHE A 246 3.80 -11.09 7.53
CA PHE A 246 4.79 -11.73 6.65
C PHE A 246 6.22 -11.30 7.01
N ALA A 247 6.46 -9.99 7.12
CA ALA A 247 7.79 -9.48 7.44
C ALA A 247 8.25 -9.90 8.85
N THR A 248 7.37 -9.75 9.84
CA THR A 248 7.66 -10.07 11.24
C THR A 248 7.95 -11.56 11.41
N HIS A 249 7.10 -12.43 10.87
CA HIS A 249 7.27 -13.87 10.99
C HIS A 249 8.56 -14.38 10.32
N LEU A 250 8.93 -13.81 9.17
CA LEU A 250 10.23 -14.12 8.56
C LEU A 250 11.41 -13.70 9.45
N LEU A 251 11.36 -12.49 10.02
CA LEU A 251 12.44 -11.97 10.88
C LEU A 251 12.53 -12.75 12.19
N ASP A 252 11.40 -13.06 12.82
CA ASP A 252 11.34 -13.82 14.08
C ASP A 252 11.91 -15.25 13.90
N ASN A 253 11.78 -15.80 12.69
CA ASN A 253 12.34 -17.10 12.32
C ASN A 253 13.76 -17.01 11.72
N GLY A 254 14.44 -15.88 11.89
CA GLY A 254 15.85 -15.71 11.57
C GLY A 254 16.19 -15.38 10.12
N ALA A 255 15.21 -14.91 9.32
CA ALA A 255 15.52 -14.37 8.00
C ALA A 255 16.35 -13.09 8.11
N ASP A 256 17.32 -12.93 7.21
CA ASP A 256 18.07 -11.67 7.12
C ASP A 256 17.16 -10.52 6.71
N LEU A 257 17.28 -9.38 7.41
CA LEU A 257 16.50 -8.18 7.16
C LEU A 257 16.58 -7.70 5.70
N ARG A 258 17.74 -7.86 5.05
CA ARG A 258 17.94 -7.45 3.66
C ARG A 258 17.11 -8.30 2.72
N ILE A 259 17.04 -9.62 2.96
CA ILE A 259 16.20 -10.53 2.17
C ILE A 259 14.73 -10.18 2.34
N VAL A 260 14.28 -9.92 3.55
CA VAL A 260 12.89 -9.49 3.80
C VAL A 260 12.59 -8.16 3.09
N GLN A 261 13.52 -7.20 3.11
CA GLN A 261 13.37 -5.92 2.39
C GLN A 261 13.31 -6.12 0.87
N GLU A 262 14.09 -7.05 0.31
CA GLU A 262 14.06 -7.39 -1.12
C GLU A 262 12.74 -8.05 -1.51
N LEU A 263 12.27 -9.04 -0.75
CA LEU A 263 10.95 -9.67 -0.96
C LEU A 263 9.81 -8.63 -0.89
N LEU A 264 9.94 -7.64 -0.02
CA LEU A 264 8.94 -6.58 0.13
C LEU A 264 9.09 -5.45 -0.92
N GLY A 265 10.23 -5.32 -1.59
CA GLY A 265 10.49 -4.26 -2.57
C GLY A 265 10.54 -2.86 -1.92
N HIS A 266 11.31 -2.71 -0.85
CA HIS A 266 11.58 -1.42 -0.20
C HIS A 266 12.67 -0.66 -0.95
N SER A 267 12.34 0.49 -1.55
CA SER A 267 13.23 1.30 -2.39
C SER A 267 14.14 2.29 -1.63
N ASN A 268 14.04 2.38 -0.31
CA ASN A 268 14.78 3.36 0.48
C ASN A 268 15.90 2.69 1.30
N LEU A 269 17.03 2.44 0.65
CA LEU A 269 18.32 2.45 1.33
C LEU A 269 19.22 3.44 0.61
N SER A 270 19.50 4.56 1.26
CA SER A 270 20.56 5.51 0.90
C SER A 270 21.94 4.87 1.23
N THR A 271 22.33 3.88 0.45
CA THR A 271 23.73 3.44 0.39
C THR A 271 23.93 2.73 -0.95
N THR A 272 24.55 3.47 -1.85
CA THR A 272 25.19 2.96 -3.05
C THR A 272 26.34 2.02 -2.64
N GLN A 273 26.03 0.77 -2.37
CA GLN A 273 27.04 -0.28 -2.33
C GLN A 273 26.61 -1.37 -3.32
N ILE A 274 27.55 -1.71 -4.17
CA ILE A 274 27.55 -2.71 -5.22
C ILE A 274 26.81 -3.97 -4.73
N TYR A 275 25.56 -4.17 -5.18
CA TYR A 275 24.76 -5.33 -4.82
C TYR A 275 25.04 -6.45 -5.82
N THR A 276 25.68 -7.49 -5.34
CA THR A 276 25.53 -8.81 -5.95
C THR A 276 24.05 -9.18 -5.85
N HIS A 277 23.40 -9.40 -7.00
CA HIS A 277 22.00 -9.87 -7.07
C HIS A 277 21.85 -11.12 -6.19
N VAL A 278 20.96 -11.06 -5.20
CA VAL A 278 20.60 -12.26 -4.44
C VAL A 278 19.99 -13.25 -5.44
N SER A 279 20.55 -14.44 -5.51
CA SER A 279 20.07 -15.42 -6.48
C SER A 279 18.64 -15.86 -6.16
N LYS A 280 17.86 -16.20 -7.18
CA LYS A 280 16.48 -16.76 -7.02
C LYS A 280 16.47 -17.96 -6.07
N GLU A 281 17.51 -18.81 -6.12
CA GLU A 281 17.67 -19.94 -5.23
C GLU A 281 17.90 -19.55 -3.77
N HIS A 282 18.69 -18.53 -3.53
CA HIS A 282 18.94 -18.04 -2.18
C HIS A 282 17.68 -17.44 -1.55
N LEU A 283 16.89 -16.69 -2.31
CA LEU A 283 15.57 -16.19 -1.88
C LEU A 283 14.62 -17.34 -1.51
N LYS A 284 14.50 -18.35 -2.39
CA LYS A 284 13.68 -19.55 -2.13
C LYS A 284 14.13 -20.30 -0.90
N ASN A 285 15.42 -20.53 -0.74
CA ASN A 285 15.97 -21.28 0.38
C ASN A 285 15.79 -20.56 1.71
N THR A 286 16.00 -19.24 1.72
CA THR A 286 15.79 -18.43 2.93
C THR A 286 14.28 -18.39 3.28
N TYR A 287 13.42 -18.22 2.29
CA TYR A 287 11.97 -18.25 2.49
C TYR A 287 11.53 -19.60 3.09
N LYS A 288 11.92 -20.73 2.47
CA LYS A 288 11.59 -22.07 2.97
C LYS A 288 12.06 -22.35 4.40
N LYS A 289 13.21 -21.81 4.79
CA LYS A 289 13.76 -22.02 6.14
C LYS A 289 13.11 -21.14 7.19
N ALA A 290 12.75 -19.91 6.83
CA ALA A 290 12.32 -18.90 7.78
C ALA A 290 10.82 -18.62 7.76
N PHE A 291 10.09 -18.95 6.69
CA PHE A 291 8.66 -18.77 6.69
C PHE A 291 7.98 -19.91 7.46
N PRO A 292 7.03 -19.62 8.38
CA PRO A 292 6.44 -20.65 9.26
C PRO A 292 5.75 -21.81 8.53
N ARG A 293 5.36 -21.60 7.28
CA ARG A 293 4.72 -22.60 6.40
C ARG A 293 5.57 -22.89 5.14
N GLY A 294 6.86 -22.49 5.16
CA GLY A 294 7.81 -22.65 4.06
C GLY A 294 8.40 -24.03 3.89
#